data_094959882a14c3a85e689d62b5f30997
#
_entry.id   094959882a14c3a85e689d62b5f30997
#
_cell.length_a   1.000
_cell.length_b   1.000
_cell.length_c   1.000
_cell.angle_alpha   90.00
_cell.angle_beta   90.00
_cell.angle_gamma   90.00
#
_symmetry.space_group_name_H-M   'P 1'
#
loop_
_entity.id
_entity.type
_entity.pdbx_description
1 polymer ?
#
loop_
_entity_poly.entity_id
_entity_poly.type
_entity_poly.pdbx_seq_one_letter_code
_entity_poly.pdbx_strand_id
1 'polypeptide(L)'
;MSFTTTILQWFGQNGRELPWRETRDPYAIWLSEVILQQTRIEQGRPYWERFMRRWPTVADLAAASEDEVLREWQGLGYYSRARNLLAAARQVCARGGFPSTFQELRALKGVGDYTAAAIGSFAFNLPVAVVDGNVYRVLARHFGISTPINTTLGKKEFTALAQQLLLPALNREGQGAGLFNQAMMDFGATLCTPSSPHCDECPLMETCVALREGRVGELPVKQRRVQVKEVNITYLYIRYAGETVLRRRPAGGIWAGLYEPFLIENSQFSILNSQISILNSQLLAKQVKHVLTHRIIYADFYLWEPQERPQLPEGYFWIREEDIGNYGVSRLVEMLLSILNEK
;
A
#
# COMPACT_ATOMS: atom_id res chain seq x y z
N MET A 1 9.02 -16.64 32.41
CA MET A 1 9.81 -15.69 31.56
C MET A 1 9.01 -14.42 31.35
N SER A 2 9.67 -13.29 31.07
CA SER A 2 8.93 -12.07 30.70
C SER A 2 8.36 -12.15 29.30
N PHE A 3 7.30 -11.39 29.01
CA PHE A 3 6.69 -11.30 27.68
C PHE A 3 7.77 -11.03 26.59
N THR A 4 8.60 -10.02 26.81
CA THR A 4 9.65 -9.62 25.87
C THR A 4 10.67 -10.74 25.61
N THR A 5 11.14 -11.42 26.66
CA THR A 5 12.08 -12.54 26.53
C THR A 5 11.47 -13.68 25.74
N THR A 6 10.20 -14.03 26.00
CA THR A 6 9.49 -15.10 25.30
C THR A 6 9.35 -14.78 23.80
N ILE A 7 8.97 -13.55 23.45
CA ILE A 7 8.85 -13.10 22.06
C ILE A 7 10.19 -13.17 21.33
N LEU A 8 11.28 -12.71 21.96
CA LEU A 8 12.61 -12.73 21.35
C LEU A 8 13.14 -14.15 21.14
N GLN A 9 12.92 -15.05 22.10
CA GLN A 9 13.29 -16.47 21.97
C GLN A 9 12.52 -17.15 20.85
N TRP A 10 11.20 -16.92 20.79
CA TRP A 10 10.36 -17.44 19.70
C TRP A 10 10.86 -16.94 18.33
N PHE A 11 11.18 -15.65 18.22
CA PHE A 11 11.66 -15.05 16.98
C PHE A 11 13.00 -15.63 16.52
N GLY A 12 13.91 -15.93 17.45
CA GLY A 12 15.18 -16.59 17.14
C GLY A 12 15.05 -17.95 16.45
N GLN A 13 13.90 -18.62 16.62
CA GLN A 13 13.62 -19.93 16.03
C GLN A 13 12.67 -19.86 14.81
N ASN A 14 11.82 -18.84 14.76
CA ASN A 14 10.71 -18.77 13.82
C ASN A 14 10.69 -17.49 12.96
N GLY A 15 11.68 -16.61 13.13
CA GLY A 15 11.75 -15.35 12.40
C GLY A 15 11.89 -15.59 10.90
N ARG A 16 11.13 -14.83 10.08
CA ARG A 16 11.17 -14.94 8.63
C ARG A 16 12.44 -14.31 8.07
N GLU A 17 13.08 -14.97 7.14
CA GLU A 17 14.20 -14.44 6.36
C GLU A 17 13.65 -13.53 5.26
N LEU A 18 13.95 -12.24 5.35
CA LEU A 18 13.46 -11.22 4.42
C LEU A 18 14.64 -10.34 3.98
N PRO A 19 14.83 -10.09 2.67
CA PRO A 19 16.04 -9.43 2.16
C PRO A 19 16.24 -8.01 2.73
N TRP A 20 15.18 -7.29 3.04
CA TRP A 20 15.26 -5.98 3.70
C TRP A 20 15.60 -6.03 5.20
N ARG A 21 15.75 -7.22 5.79
CA ARG A 21 16.23 -7.42 7.17
C ARG A 21 17.72 -7.74 7.24
N GLU A 22 18.31 -8.11 6.10
CA GLU A 22 19.75 -8.42 5.98
C GLU A 22 20.61 -7.16 5.82
N THR A 23 19.98 -6.01 5.74
CA THR A 23 20.64 -4.71 5.56
C THR A 23 20.23 -3.71 6.63
N ARG A 24 21.08 -2.70 6.84
CA ARG A 24 20.75 -1.49 7.61
C ARG A 24 20.63 -0.25 6.74
N ASP A 25 20.62 -0.41 5.42
CA ASP A 25 20.39 0.70 4.52
C ASP A 25 18.97 1.26 4.72
N PRO A 26 18.85 2.52 5.16
CA PRO A 26 17.54 3.14 5.40
C PRO A 26 16.69 3.25 4.15
N TYR A 27 17.30 3.32 2.95
CA TYR A 27 16.55 3.32 1.70
C TYR A 27 15.86 1.98 1.44
N ALA A 28 16.61 0.89 1.52
CA ALA A 28 16.08 -0.46 1.30
C ALA A 28 14.97 -0.82 2.31
N ILE A 29 15.17 -0.46 3.58
CA ILE A 29 14.20 -0.65 4.66
C ILE A 29 12.95 0.19 4.43
N TRP A 30 13.09 1.49 4.16
CA TRP A 30 11.99 2.39 3.90
C TRP A 30 11.15 1.94 2.69
N LEU A 31 11.81 1.53 1.61
CA LEU A 31 11.15 1.02 0.41
C LEU A 31 10.27 -0.19 0.75
N SER A 32 10.78 -1.15 1.52
CA SER A 32 10.00 -2.32 1.95
C SER A 32 8.79 -1.91 2.79
N GLU A 33 8.97 -1.00 3.74
CA GLU A 33 7.89 -0.52 4.61
C GLU A 33 6.76 0.17 3.82
N VAL A 34 7.11 0.93 2.77
CA VAL A 34 6.11 1.60 1.93
C VAL A 34 5.40 0.60 1.00
N ILE A 35 6.12 -0.33 0.39
CA ILE A 35 5.55 -1.36 -0.50
C ILE A 35 4.60 -2.28 0.28
N LEU A 36 4.98 -2.68 1.50
CA LEU A 36 4.23 -3.63 2.30
C LEU A 36 3.05 -3.02 3.06
N GLN A 37 2.83 -1.70 3.00
CA GLN A 37 1.59 -1.10 3.50
C GLN A 37 0.38 -1.71 2.80
N GLN A 38 -0.45 -2.49 3.52
CA GLN A 38 -1.63 -3.18 3.00
C GLN A 38 -1.34 -4.15 1.83
N THR A 39 -0.11 -4.62 1.71
CA THR A 39 0.34 -5.58 0.71
C THR A 39 0.99 -6.77 1.43
N ARG A 40 0.66 -7.99 1.04
CA ARG A 40 1.29 -9.20 1.59
C ARG A 40 2.73 -9.31 1.12
N ILE A 41 3.58 -9.96 1.90
CA ILE A 41 5.01 -10.12 1.60
C ILE A 41 5.21 -10.82 0.25
N GLU A 42 4.48 -11.89 -0.02
CA GLU A 42 4.58 -12.68 -1.26
C GLU A 42 4.29 -11.81 -2.50
N GLN A 43 3.35 -10.87 -2.38
CA GLN A 43 3.02 -9.92 -3.43
C GLN A 43 4.02 -8.77 -3.49
N GLY A 44 4.49 -8.27 -2.35
CA GLY A 44 5.33 -7.07 -2.28
C GLY A 44 6.81 -7.32 -2.58
N ARG A 45 7.33 -8.52 -2.24
CA ARG A 45 8.74 -8.86 -2.43
C ARG A 45 9.23 -8.69 -3.89
N PRO A 46 8.54 -9.19 -4.93
CA PRO A 46 8.95 -8.98 -6.32
C PRO A 46 9.02 -7.50 -6.72
N TYR A 47 8.17 -6.65 -6.13
CA TYR A 47 8.22 -5.20 -6.36
C TYR A 47 9.43 -4.57 -5.69
N TRP A 48 9.72 -4.93 -4.44
CA TRP A 48 10.91 -4.45 -3.75
C TRP A 48 12.20 -4.82 -4.52
N GLU A 49 12.33 -6.08 -4.95
CA GLU A 49 13.49 -6.55 -5.73
C GLU A 49 13.61 -5.79 -7.06
N ARG A 50 12.49 -5.52 -7.75
CA ARG A 50 12.46 -4.77 -9.00
C ARG A 50 12.84 -3.31 -8.80
N PHE A 51 12.33 -2.65 -7.75
CA PHE A 51 12.69 -1.28 -7.40
C PHE A 51 14.16 -1.15 -7.04
N MET A 52 14.69 -2.05 -6.19
CA MET A 52 16.11 -2.07 -5.80
C MET A 52 17.03 -2.31 -6.99
N ARG A 53 16.60 -3.10 -7.98
CA ARG A 53 17.37 -3.32 -9.22
C ARG A 53 17.37 -2.10 -10.13
N ARG A 54 16.22 -1.45 -10.27
CA ARG A 54 16.05 -0.30 -11.18
C ARG A 54 16.62 0.98 -10.58
N TRP A 55 16.43 1.18 -9.30
CA TRP A 55 16.89 2.33 -8.54
C TRP A 55 17.61 1.86 -7.27
N PRO A 56 18.89 1.49 -7.38
CA PRO A 56 19.65 0.91 -6.27
C PRO A 56 19.85 1.86 -5.09
N THR A 57 19.79 3.17 -5.35
CA THR A 57 19.95 4.21 -4.33
C THR A 57 18.75 5.16 -4.30
N VAL A 58 18.61 5.87 -3.17
CA VAL A 58 17.58 6.91 -3.05
C VAL A 58 17.77 8.04 -4.07
N ALA A 59 19.01 8.30 -4.52
CA ALA A 59 19.33 9.31 -5.53
C ALA A 59 18.81 8.87 -6.91
N ASP A 60 18.98 7.61 -7.26
CA ASP A 60 18.45 7.06 -8.52
C ASP A 60 16.93 7.17 -8.56
N LEU A 61 16.25 6.81 -7.44
CA LEU A 61 14.81 6.96 -7.35
C LEU A 61 14.38 8.44 -7.41
N ALA A 62 15.09 9.34 -6.77
CA ALA A 62 14.77 10.78 -6.78
C ALA A 62 14.87 11.40 -8.19
N ALA A 63 15.78 10.88 -9.02
CA ALA A 63 15.97 11.30 -10.42
C ALA A 63 14.90 10.74 -11.36
N ALA A 64 14.18 9.71 -10.97
CA ALA A 64 13.13 9.09 -11.78
C ALA A 64 11.96 10.05 -12.05
N SER A 65 11.30 9.88 -13.19
CA SER A 65 10.03 10.53 -13.48
C SER A 65 8.88 9.90 -12.68
N GLU A 66 7.82 10.65 -12.46
CA GLU A 66 6.62 10.13 -11.78
C GLU A 66 5.99 8.98 -12.58
N ASP A 67 5.99 9.08 -13.90
CA ASP A 67 5.40 8.06 -14.77
C ASP A 67 6.16 6.74 -14.70
N GLU A 68 7.49 6.76 -14.64
CA GLU A 68 8.30 5.56 -14.43
C GLU A 68 7.99 4.89 -13.11
N VAL A 69 7.92 5.66 -12.02
CA VAL A 69 7.62 5.13 -10.68
C VAL A 69 6.21 4.56 -10.60
N LEU A 70 5.21 5.26 -11.17
CA LEU A 70 3.82 4.77 -11.21
C LEU A 70 3.67 3.50 -12.04
N ARG A 71 4.41 3.38 -13.15
CA ARG A 71 4.44 2.19 -13.99
C ARG A 71 5.02 0.98 -13.24
N GLU A 72 6.16 1.13 -12.58
CA GLU A 72 6.76 0.06 -11.77
C GLU A 72 5.90 -0.30 -10.54
N TRP A 73 5.06 0.63 -10.08
CA TRP A 73 4.11 0.42 -8.97
C TRP A 73 2.82 -0.27 -9.39
N GLN A 74 2.57 -0.42 -10.70
CA GLN A 74 1.32 -0.94 -11.24
C GLN A 74 0.98 -2.32 -10.64
N GLY A 75 -0.27 -2.50 -10.21
CA GLY A 75 -0.75 -3.72 -9.54
C GLY A 75 -0.70 -3.70 -8.00
N LEU A 76 0.09 -2.80 -7.36
CA LEU A 76 0.11 -2.68 -5.89
C LEU A 76 -1.09 -1.89 -5.32
N GLY A 77 -1.72 -1.04 -6.13
CA GLY A 77 -2.77 -0.14 -5.65
C GLY A 77 -2.26 1.00 -4.77
N TYR A 78 -3.18 1.84 -4.28
CA TYR A 78 -2.84 3.00 -3.43
C TYR A 78 -1.67 3.83 -3.97
N TYR A 79 -1.76 4.27 -5.21
CA TYR A 79 -0.71 4.96 -5.97
C TYR A 79 -0.21 6.26 -5.33
N SER A 80 -0.95 6.81 -4.36
CA SER A 80 -0.44 7.90 -3.51
C SER A 80 0.83 7.52 -2.75
N ARG A 81 1.04 6.22 -2.43
CA ARG A 81 2.28 5.73 -1.82
C ARG A 81 3.47 5.92 -2.76
N ALA A 82 3.32 5.55 -4.03
CA ALA A 82 4.36 5.71 -5.04
C ALA A 82 4.74 7.19 -5.24
N ARG A 83 3.76 8.08 -5.34
CA ARG A 83 4.02 9.52 -5.44
C ARG A 83 4.67 10.10 -4.19
N ASN A 84 4.22 9.68 -3.02
CA ASN A 84 4.83 10.10 -1.76
C ASN A 84 6.25 9.55 -1.62
N LEU A 85 6.49 8.31 -2.07
CA LEU A 85 7.82 7.69 -2.10
C LEU A 85 8.79 8.53 -2.96
N LEU A 86 8.40 8.89 -4.18
CA LEU A 86 9.21 9.74 -5.05
C LEU A 86 9.45 11.14 -4.46
N ALA A 87 8.40 11.75 -3.91
CA ALA A 87 8.53 13.07 -3.27
C ALA A 87 9.46 13.03 -2.05
N ALA A 88 9.36 11.98 -1.22
CA ALA A 88 10.25 11.80 -0.07
C ALA A 88 11.69 11.46 -0.49
N ALA A 89 11.91 10.69 -1.56
CA ALA A 89 13.25 10.46 -2.11
C ALA A 89 13.94 11.78 -2.49
N ARG A 90 13.21 12.68 -3.13
CA ARG A 90 13.71 14.03 -3.46
C ARG A 90 13.99 14.86 -2.22
N GLN A 91 13.16 14.76 -1.17
CA GLN A 91 13.43 15.42 0.12
C GLN A 91 14.70 14.89 0.79
N VAL A 92 14.92 13.56 0.77
CA VAL A 92 16.13 12.93 1.31
C VAL A 92 17.37 13.42 0.58
N CYS A 93 17.35 13.47 -0.76
CA CYS A 93 18.46 13.98 -1.57
C CYS A 93 18.74 15.46 -1.32
N ALA A 94 17.68 16.29 -1.23
CA ALA A 94 17.83 17.73 -0.97
C ALA A 94 18.43 18.02 0.42
N ARG A 95 18.30 17.10 1.38
CA ARG A 95 18.89 17.18 2.73
C ARG A 95 20.33 16.63 2.79
N GLY A 96 20.81 15.97 1.74
CA GLY A 96 22.11 15.30 1.71
C GLY A 96 22.14 13.90 2.30
N GLY A 97 20.96 13.28 2.60
CA GLY A 97 20.86 11.91 3.10
C GLY A 97 19.62 11.65 3.97
N PHE A 98 19.47 10.39 4.38
CA PHE A 98 18.37 10.01 5.28
C PHE A 98 18.53 10.66 6.68
N PRO A 99 17.45 11.24 7.21
CA PRO A 99 17.44 11.71 8.58
C PRO A 99 17.51 10.52 9.54
N SER A 100 18.16 10.72 10.70
CA SER A 100 18.38 9.67 11.70
C SER A 100 17.58 9.87 13.00
N THR A 101 16.74 10.89 13.08
CA THR A 101 15.84 11.11 14.22
C THR A 101 14.41 10.78 13.87
N PHE A 102 13.63 10.34 14.87
CA PHE A 102 12.21 10.01 14.67
C PHE A 102 11.38 11.18 14.09
N GLN A 103 11.60 12.38 14.61
CA GLN A 103 10.88 13.58 14.19
C GLN A 103 11.17 13.95 12.74
N GLU A 104 12.41 13.88 12.34
CA GLU A 104 12.82 14.19 10.96
C GLU A 104 12.38 13.11 9.97
N LEU A 105 12.46 11.82 10.35
CA LEU A 105 11.90 10.72 9.54
C LEU A 105 10.40 10.92 9.31
N ARG A 106 9.66 11.28 10.37
CA ARG A 106 8.22 11.56 10.30
C ARG A 106 7.88 12.77 9.44
N ALA A 107 8.79 13.73 9.29
CA ALA A 107 8.60 14.92 8.44
C ALA A 107 8.69 14.61 6.93
N LEU A 108 9.21 13.44 6.54
CA LEU A 108 9.26 13.02 5.13
C LEU A 108 7.85 12.78 4.58
N LYS A 109 7.65 13.09 3.32
CA LYS A 109 6.34 12.94 2.65
C LYS A 109 5.84 11.50 2.70
N GLY A 110 4.63 11.31 3.24
CA GLY A 110 4.00 9.99 3.34
C GLY A 110 4.57 9.08 4.43
N VAL A 111 5.49 9.55 5.26
CA VAL A 111 6.02 8.84 6.42
C VAL A 111 5.19 9.20 7.65
N GLY A 112 4.46 8.24 8.18
CA GLY A 112 3.71 8.35 9.44
C GLY A 112 4.50 7.82 10.64
N ASP A 113 3.89 7.85 11.82
CA ASP A 113 4.50 7.39 13.08
C ASP A 113 5.02 5.96 12.97
N TYR A 114 4.23 5.04 12.38
CA TYR A 114 4.64 3.66 12.14
C TYR A 114 5.91 3.57 11.27
N THR A 115 5.89 4.17 10.09
CA THR A 115 7.01 4.08 9.14
C THR A 115 8.25 4.76 9.71
N ALA A 116 8.12 5.89 10.42
CA ALA A 116 9.23 6.55 11.09
C ALA A 116 9.85 5.67 12.19
N ALA A 117 9.02 4.99 12.99
CA ALA A 117 9.50 4.05 14.01
C ALA A 117 10.19 2.82 13.40
N ALA A 118 9.66 2.29 12.31
CA ALA A 118 10.24 1.15 11.60
C ALA A 118 11.62 1.51 11.03
N ILE A 119 11.73 2.58 10.23
CA ILE A 119 13.03 3.03 9.71
C ILE A 119 13.99 3.36 10.86
N GLY A 120 13.52 4.12 11.86
CA GLY A 120 14.32 4.53 12.99
C GLY A 120 14.91 3.35 13.78
N SER A 121 14.08 2.35 14.08
CA SER A 121 14.54 1.19 14.85
C SER A 121 15.35 0.19 14.01
N PHE A 122 15.01 -0.01 12.73
CA PHE A 122 15.68 -1.01 11.88
C PHE A 122 17.00 -0.50 11.32
N ALA A 123 17.06 0.74 10.84
CA ALA A 123 18.25 1.32 10.25
C ALA A 123 19.18 1.99 11.27
N PHE A 124 18.61 2.72 12.24
CA PHE A 124 19.36 3.60 13.15
C PHE A 124 19.36 3.15 14.60
N ASN A 125 18.77 1.98 14.92
CA ASN A 125 18.62 1.46 16.30
C ASN A 125 17.92 2.44 17.27
N LEU A 126 17.07 3.33 16.78
CA LEU A 126 16.32 4.21 17.67
C LEU A 126 15.45 3.38 18.62
N PRO A 127 15.43 3.70 19.92
CA PRO A 127 14.67 2.94 20.92
C PRO A 127 13.17 3.29 20.89
N VAL A 128 12.56 3.08 19.74
CA VAL A 128 11.14 3.38 19.47
C VAL A 128 10.38 2.11 19.10
N ALA A 129 9.20 1.94 19.68
CA ALA A 129 8.34 0.80 19.39
C ALA A 129 7.55 1.01 18.09
N VAL A 130 7.46 -0.05 17.29
CA VAL A 130 6.61 -0.15 16.10
C VAL A 130 5.26 -0.74 16.50
N VAL A 131 4.16 -0.09 16.12
CA VAL A 131 2.81 -0.58 16.38
C VAL A 131 2.00 -0.63 15.08
N ASP A 132 1.98 -1.82 14.46
CA ASP A 132 1.18 -2.13 13.28
C ASP A 132 -0.08 -2.95 13.64
N GLY A 133 -0.83 -3.38 12.65
CA GLY A 133 -2.00 -4.23 12.85
C GLY A 133 -1.71 -5.55 13.54
N ASN A 134 -0.51 -6.10 13.37
CA ASN A 134 -0.08 -7.33 14.01
C ASN A 134 0.23 -7.08 15.48
N VAL A 135 0.98 -6.04 15.78
CA VAL A 135 1.34 -5.63 17.15
C VAL A 135 0.09 -5.26 17.95
N TYR A 136 -0.84 -4.47 17.37
CA TYR A 136 -2.13 -4.19 18.01
C TYR A 136 -2.87 -5.47 18.41
N ARG A 137 -2.88 -6.48 17.55
CA ARG A 137 -3.59 -7.75 17.80
C ARG A 137 -2.93 -8.55 18.90
N VAL A 138 -1.60 -8.68 18.87
CA VAL A 138 -0.84 -9.41 19.92
C VAL A 138 -1.06 -8.75 21.27
N LEU A 139 -0.89 -7.45 21.37
CA LEU A 139 -1.04 -6.71 22.62
C LEU A 139 -2.50 -6.74 23.12
N ALA A 140 -3.47 -6.51 22.24
CA ALA A 140 -4.88 -6.56 22.63
C ALA A 140 -5.27 -7.93 23.20
N ARG A 141 -4.86 -9.01 22.54
CA ARG A 141 -5.16 -10.37 22.98
C ARG A 141 -4.42 -10.75 24.24
N HIS A 142 -3.11 -10.55 24.28
CA HIS A 142 -2.31 -10.98 25.43
C HIS A 142 -2.68 -10.24 26.70
N PHE A 143 -2.89 -8.93 26.64
CA PHE A 143 -3.21 -8.10 27.81
C PHE A 143 -4.72 -7.85 28.00
N GLY A 144 -5.59 -8.39 27.16
CA GLY A 144 -7.05 -8.26 27.25
C GLY A 144 -7.58 -6.84 26.98
N ILE A 145 -6.86 -6.01 26.20
CA ILE A 145 -7.21 -4.61 25.99
C ILE A 145 -8.36 -4.48 25.01
N SER A 146 -9.46 -3.88 25.46
CA SER A 146 -10.69 -3.66 24.67
C SER A 146 -10.82 -2.26 24.10
N THR A 147 -9.90 -1.35 24.38
CA THR A 147 -9.89 -0.01 23.79
C THR A 147 -9.75 -0.10 22.27
N PRO A 148 -10.67 0.53 21.50
CA PRO A 148 -10.61 0.41 20.03
C PRO A 148 -9.33 0.98 19.45
N ILE A 149 -8.60 0.16 18.69
CA ILE A 149 -7.25 0.47 18.16
C ILE A 149 -7.23 1.62 17.15
N ASN A 150 -8.36 1.98 16.56
CA ASN A 150 -8.49 3.06 15.59
C ASN A 150 -8.96 4.40 16.19
N THR A 151 -8.96 4.52 17.52
CA THR A 151 -9.20 5.78 18.25
C THR A 151 -7.88 6.42 18.68
N THR A 152 -7.91 7.71 18.98
CA THR A 152 -6.74 8.42 19.52
C THR A 152 -6.29 7.85 20.87
N LEU A 153 -7.26 7.49 21.73
CA LEU A 153 -6.98 6.85 23.02
C LEU A 153 -6.30 5.51 22.84
N GLY A 154 -6.87 4.62 21.98
CA GLY A 154 -6.29 3.31 21.71
C GLY A 154 -4.87 3.42 21.14
N LYS A 155 -4.65 4.30 20.17
CA LYS A 155 -3.29 4.51 19.63
C LYS A 155 -2.29 4.89 20.72
N LYS A 156 -2.65 5.83 21.60
CA LYS A 156 -1.80 6.27 22.72
C LYS A 156 -1.52 5.12 23.70
N GLU A 157 -2.54 4.39 24.11
CA GLU A 157 -2.44 3.28 25.07
C GLU A 157 -1.53 2.16 24.53
N PHE A 158 -1.78 1.68 23.31
CA PHE A 158 -1.00 0.61 22.73
C PHE A 158 0.44 1.03 22.41
N THR A 159 0.67 2.27 21.99
CA THR A 159 2.04 2.78 21.78
C THR A 159 2.81 2.87 23.08
N ALA A 160 2.19 3.33 24.16
CA ALA A 160 2.82 3.38 25.48
C ALA A 160 3.17 1.99 26.00
N LEU A 161 2.26 1.02 25.86
CA LEU A 161 2.48 -0.37 26.25
C LEU A 161 3.61 -1.01 25.42
N ALA A 162 3.57 -0.86 24.09
CA ALA A 162 4.62 -1.37 23.22
C ALA A 162 6.00 -0.79 23.58
N GLN A 163 6.05 0.50 23.89
CA GLN A 163 7.30 1.17 24.33
C GLN A 163 7.81 0.61 25.67
N GLN A 164 6.93 0.35 26.62
CA GLN A 164 7.32 -0.28 27.89
C GLN A 164 7.88 -1.70 27.69
N LEU A 165 7.26 -2.48 26.82
CA LEU A 165 7.68 -3.86 26.51
C LEU A 165 8.97 -3.91 25.69
N LEU A 166 9.31 -2.84 24.98
CA LEU A 166 10.56 -2.73 24.23
C LEU A 166 11.77 -2.50 25.16
N LEU A 167 11.60 -1.75 26.24
CA LEU A 167 12.73 -1.38 27.14
C LEU A 167 13.59 -2.57 27.60
N PRO A 168 13.01 -3.71 28.05
CA PRO A 168 13.78 -4.88 28.45
C PRO A 168 14.54 -5.58 27.31
N ALA A 169 14.22 -5.27 26.04
CA ALA A 169 14.93 -5.79 24.88
C ALA A 169 16.22 -5.02 24.56
N LEU A 170 16.38 -3.83 25.12
CA LEU A 170 17.54 -2.99 24.86
C LEU A 170 18.76 -3.50 25.65
N ASN A 171 19.91 -3.59 24.98
CA ASN A 171 21.19 -3.81 25.63
C ASN A 171 21.68 -2.53 26.32
N ARG A 172 22.89 -2.58 26.98
CA ARG A 172 23.48 -1.44 27.67
C ARG A 172 23.77 -0.23 26.76
N GLU A 173 23.87 -0.47 25.45
CA GLU A 173 24.10 0.55 24.40
C GLU A 173 22.82 1.05 23.80
N GLY A 174 21.63 0.64 24.30
CA GLY A 174 20.32 1.02 23.78
C GLY A 174 19.92 0.34 22.47
N GLN A 175 20.65 -0.71 22.07
CA GLN A 175 20.37 -1.48 20.86
C GLN A 175 19.40 -2.63 21.16
N GLY A 176 18.70 -3.11 20.16
CA GLY A 176 17.75 -4.24 20.27
C GLY A 176 16.32 -3.88 19.86
N ALA A 177 16.00 -2.59 19.71
CA ALA A 177 14.65 -2.15 19.33
C ALA A 177 14.20 -2.76 18.00
N GLY A 178 15.08 -2.76 17.00
CA GLY A 178 14.77 -3.34 15.69
C GLY A 178 14.43 -4.82 15.78
N LEU A 179 15.19 -5.60 16.56
CA LEU A 179 14.94 -7.01 16.76
C LEU A 179 13.60 -7.27 17.45
N PHE A 180 13.30 -6.54 18.52
CA PHE A 180 12.02 -6.66 19.23
C PHE A 180 10.83 -6.30 18.35
N ASN A 181 10.93 -5.19 17.59
CA ASN A 181 9.88 -4.76 16.69
C ASN A 181 9.62 -5.81 15.59
N GLN A 182 10.66 -6.35 14.96
CA GLN A 182 10.53 -7.43 13.98
C GLN A 182 9.90 -8.69 14.59
N ALA A 183 10.30 -9.05 15.80
CA ALA A 183 9.77 -10.20 16.52
C ALA A 183 8.26 -10.05 16.80
N MET A 184 7.84 -8.89 17.27
CA MET A 184 6.43 -8.59 17.51
C MET A 184 5.59 -8.63 16.24
N MET A 185 6.10 -8.08 15.14
CA MET A 185 5.43 -8.08 13.85
C MET A 185 5.28 -9.52 13.31
N ASP A 186 6.34 -10.32 13.37
CA ASP A 186 6.31 -11.71 12.91
C ASP A 186 5.40 -12.59 13.77
N PHE A 187 5.49 -12.47 15.09
CA PHE A 187 4.63 -13.19 16.01
C PHE A 187 3.13 -12.95 15.71
N GLY A 188 2.77 -11.70 15.43
CA GLY A 188 1.42 -11.37 15.01
C GLY A 188 1.09 -11.88 13.61
N ALA A 189 2.03 -11.86 12.68
CA ALA A 189 1.78 -12.25 11.30
C ALA A 189 1.67 -13.76 11.09
N THR A 190 2.42 -14.57 11.84
CA THR A 190 2.54 -16.02 11.59
C THR A 190 1.93 -16.89 12.70
N LEU A 191 1.94 -16.46 13.94
CA LEU A 191 1.40 -17.25 15.07
C LEU A 191 0.06 -16.70 15.59
N CYS A 192 0.03 -15.45 16.05
CA CYS A 192 -1.19 -14.80 16.55
C CYS A 192 -1.98 -14.17 15.39
N THR A 193 -2.39 -14.98 14.42
CA THR A 193 -3.05 -14.54 13.17
C THR A 193 -4.47 -13.99 13.40
N PRO A 194 -5.06 -13.24 12.44
CA PRO A 194 -6.38 -12.64 12.61
C PRO A 194 -7.50 -13.64 12.81
N SER A 195 -7.61 -14.64 11.96
CA SER A 195 -8.77 -15.53 11.87
C SER A 195 -8.56 -16.90 12.51
N SER A 196 -7.33 -17.41 12.48
CA SER A 196 -6.99 -18.75 12.96
C SER A 196 -5.64 -18.73 13.67
N PRO A 197 -5.54 -18.12 14.87
CA PRO A 197 -4.28 -18.09 15.59
C PRO A 197 -3.94 -19.49 16.12
N HIS A 198 -2.65 -19.85 16.09
CA HIS A 198 -2.10 -21.10 16.61
C HIS A 198 -1.90 -21.00 18.13
N CYS A 199 -2.99 -20.96 18.89
CA CYS A 199 -2.93 -20.73 20.33
C CYS A 199 -2.33 -21.91 21.10
N ASP A 200 -2.48 -23.12 20.60
CA ASP A 200 -1.94 -24.37 21.11
C ASP A 200 -0.41 -24.45 21.01
N GLU A 201 0.19 -23.77 20.04
CA GLU A 201 1.64 -23.67 19.84
C GLU A 201 2.23 -22.40 20.46
N CYS A 202 1.38 -21.53 21.05
CA CYS A 202 1.79 -20.20 21.45
C CYS A 202 2.56 -20.22 22.79
N PRO A 203 3.82 -19.76 22.83
CA PRO A 203 4.59 -19.74 24.07
C PRO A 203 4.07 -18.76 25.13
N LEU A 204 3.11 -17.92 24.78
CA LEU A 204 2.40 -17.00 25.67
C LEU A 204 1.02 -17.50 26.09
N MET A 205 0.66 -18.74 25.76
CA MET A 205 -0.69 -19.33 25.97
C MET A 205 -1.17 -19.19 27.43
N GLU A 206 -0.33 -19.57 28.38
CA GLU A 206 -0.68 -19.58 29.80
C GLU A 206 -0.98 -18.19 30.40
N THR A 207 -0.36 -17.15 29.81
CA THR A 207 -0.49 -15.75 30.28
C THR A 207 -1.42 -14.92 29.42
N CYS A 208 -2.00 -15.52 28.35
CA CYS A 208 -2.86 -14.79 27.41
C CYS A 208 -4.26 -14.57 27.98
N VAL A 209 -4.61 -13.31 28.26
CA VAL A 209 -5.93 -12.94 28.81
C VAL A 209 -7.06 -13.30 27.85
N ALA A 210 -6.91 -12.98 26.56
CA ALA A 210 -7.96 -13.27 25.57
C ALA A 210 -8.25 -14.77 25.42
N LEU A 211 -7.22 -15.62 25.52
CA LEU A 211 -7.41 -17.06 25.46
C LEU A 211 -8.14 -17.57 26.70
N ARG A 212 -7.71 -17.16 27.88
CA ARG A 212 -8.33 -17.53 29.16
C ARG A 212 -9.80 -17.11 29.25
N GLU A 213 -10.13 -15.95 28.64
CA GLU A 213 -11.49 -15.38 28.66
C GLU A 213 -12.36 -15.78 27.45
N GLY A 214 -11.85 -16.59 26.52
CA GLY A 214 -12.58 -16.97 25.30
C GLY A 214 -12.77 -15.82 24.28
N ARG A 215 -12.00 -14.74 24.35
CA ARG A 215 -12.18 -13.50 23.58
C ARG A 215 -11.21 -13.31 22.42
N VAL A 216 -10.52 -14.35 22.02
CA VAL A 216 -9.51 -14.29 20.94
C VAL A 216 -10.08 -13.74 19.62
N GLY A 217 -11.33 -14.11 19.29
CA GLY A 217 -12.02 -13.65 18.09
C GLY A 217 -12.55 -12.22 18.17
N GLU A 218 -12.70 -11.66 19.39
CA GLU A 218 -13.21 -10.31 19.60
C GLU A 218 -12.13 -9.23 19.55
N LEU A 219 -10.88 -9.61 19.86
CA LEU A 219 -9.76 -8.69 19.98
C LEU A 219 -8.83 -8.76 18.77
N PRO A 220 -8.32 -7.59 18.31
CA PRO A 220 -8.52 -6.23 18.81
C PRO A 220 -9.85 -5.60 18.39
N VAL A 221 -10.41 -4.75 19.23
CA VAL A 221 -11.64 -4.00 18.92
C VAL A 221 -11.36 -2.89 17.91
N LYS A 222 -12.28 -2.70 16.95
CA LYS A 222 -12.28 -1.58 15.99
C LYS A 222 -13.66 -0.92 15.93
N GLN A 223 -13.68 0.40 15.95
CA GLN A 223 -14.90 1.14 15.65
C GLN A 223 -15.18 1.07 14.15
N ARG A 224 -16.40 0.68 13.76
CA ARG A 224 -16.81 0.70 12.34
C ARG A 224 -17.06 2.13 11.89
N ARG A 225 -16.36 2.61 10.85
CA ARG A 225 -16.51 3.98 10.32
C ARG A 225 -16.54 4.07 8.79
N VAL A 226 -16.64 2.97 8.06
CA VAL A 226 -16.51 3.00 6.59
C VAL A 226 -17.90 3.01 5.97
N GLN A 227 -18.31 4.17 5.40
CA GLN A 227 -19.37 4.21 4.39
C GLN A 227 -18.73 3.94 3.02
N VAL A 228 -19.16 2.90 2.36
CA VAL A 228 -18.74 2.56 1.00
C VAL A 228 -19.65 3.30 0.03
N LYS A 229 -19.06 4.07 -0.91
CA LYS A 229 -19.79 4.75 -1.98
C LYS A 229 -19.76 3.92 -3.24
N GLU A 230 -20.91 3.77 -3.90
CA GLU A 230 -20.98 3.19 -5.23
C GLU A 230 -20.78 4.27 -6.30
N VAL A 231 -20.03 3.94 -7.34
CA VAL A 231 -19.69 4.84 -8.44
C VAL A 231 -19.82 4.08 -9.75
N ASN A 232 -20.56 4.65 -10.71
CA ASN A 232 -20.62 4.13 -12.07
C ASN A 232 -19.63 4.89 -12.97
N ILE A 233 -18.91 4.16 -13.82
CA ILE A 233 -17.92 4.68 -14.76
C ILE A 233 -18.20 4.04 -16.12
N THR A 234 -18.16 4.85 -17.19
CA THR A 234 -18.25 4.33 -18.56
C THR A 234 -16.97 4.70 -19.31
N TYR A 235 -16.22 3.69 -19.74
CA TYR A 235 -15.06 3.87 -20.59
C TYR A 235 -15.39 3.54 -22.05
N LEU A 236 -14.98 4.41 -22.94
CA LEU A 236 -14.99 4.21 -24.39
C LEU A 236 -13.55 4.04 -24.87
N TYR A 237 -13.22 2.84 -25.30
CA TYR A 237 -11.94 2.58 -25.98
C TYR A 237 -12.10 2.97 -27.45
N ILE A 238 -11.35 3.95 -27.90
CA ILE A 238 -11.40 4.46 -29.27
C ILE A 238 -10.22 3.87 -30.02
N ARG A 239 -10.47 3.13 -31.08
CA ARG A 239 -9.45 2.53 -31.94
C ARG A 239 -9.54 3.12 -33.34
N TYR A 240 -8.45 3.67 -33.85
CA TYR A 240 -8.36 4.21 -35.21
C TYR A 240 -6.97 3.98 -35.81
N ALA A 241 -6.87 3.26 -36.90
CA ALA A 241 -5.63 3.01 -37.65
C ALA A 241 -4.42 2.55 -36.78
N GLY A 242 -4.67 1.65 -35.79
CA GLY A 242 -3.64 1.14 -34.88
C GLY A 242 -3.28 2.08 -33.74
N GLU A 243 -3.99 3.18 -33.59
CA GLU A 243 -3.87 4.12 -32.47
C GLU A 243 -5.07 4.03 -31.53
N THR A 244 -4.86 4.41 -30.27
CA THR A 244 -5.92 4.57 -29.27
C THR A 244 -5.76 5.89 -28.52
N VAL A 245 -6.75 6.22 -27.69
CA VAL A 245 -6.84 7.50 -26.99
C VAL A 245 -6.64 7.30 -25.50
N LEU A 246 -5.76 8.09 -24.91
CA LEU A 246 -5.57 8.17 -23.47
C LEU A 246 -5.65 9.62 -22.99
N ARG A 247 -5.99 9.75 -21.69
CA ARG A 247 -5.72 10.98 -20.94
C ARG A 247 -5.00 10.65 -19.62
N ARG A 248 -4.22 11.58 -19.10
CA ARG A 248 -3.69 11.52 -17.75
C ARG A 248 -4.74 12.03 -16.76
N ARG A 249 -5.08 11.25 -15.74
CA ARG A 249 -6.02 11.66 -14.70
C ARG A 249 -5.47 12.84 -13.91
N PRO A 250 -6.30 13.86 -13.65
CA PRO A 250 -5.87 15.05 -12.90
C PRO A 250 -5.48 14.71 -11.45
N ALA A 251 -4.80 15.65 -10.81
CA ALA A 251 -4.50 15.59 -9.40
C ALA A 251 -5.79 15.52 -8.56
N GLY A 252 -5.76 14.76 -7.46
CA GLY A 252 -6.93 14.51 -6.61
C GLY A 252 -7.72 13.27 -7.06
N GLY A 253 -8.54 12.75 -6.17
CA GLY A 253 -9.34 11.56 -6.45
C GLY A 253 -8.53 10.24 -6.49
N ILE A 254 -9.24 9.19 -6.89
CA ILE A 254 -8.61 7.86 -7.09
C ILE A 254 -7.82 7.86 -8.40
N TRP A 255 -6.72 7.10 -8.44
CA TRP A 255 -5.88 6.88 -9.63
C TRP A 255 -5.30 8.16 -10.25
N ALA A 256 -5.17 9.26 -9.49
CA ALA A 256 -4.54 10.48 -9.97
C ALA A 256 -3.15 10.21 -10.57
N GLY A 257 -2.83 10.82 -11.70
CA GLY A 257 -1.56 10.64 -12.41
C GLY A 257 -1.47 9.39 -13.29
N LEU A 258 -2.40 8.42 -13.15
CA LEU A 258 -2.51 7.27 -14.05
C LEU A 258 -3.22 7.67 -15.35
N TYR A 259 -3.03 6.85 -16.38
CA TYR A 259 -3.69 7.04 -17.67
C TYR A 259 -4.97 6.21 -17.77
N GLU A 260 -5.93 6.72 -18.52
CA GLU A 260 -7.21 6.05 -18.77
C GLU A 260 -7.70 6.29 -20.20
N PRO A 261 -8.48 5.37 -20.78
CA PRO A 261 -9.20 5.58 -22.02
C PRO A 261 -10.21 6.72 -21.90
N PHE A 262 -10.92 7.00 -22.97
CA PHE A 262 -11.94 8.04 -22.99
C PHE A 262 -13.01 7.75 -21.93
N LEU A 263 -13.20 8.68 -20.99
CA LEU A 263 -14.18 8.60 -19.91
C LEU A 263 -15.45 9.35 -20.32
N ILE A 264 -16.58 8.67 -20.31
CA ILE A 264 -17.87 9.29 -20.56
C ILE A 264 -18.45 9.76 -19.22
N GLU A 265 -18.51 11.07 -19.02
CA GLU A 265 -19.13 11.71 -17.86
C GLU A 265 -20.58 12.09 -18.17
N ASN A 266 -21.50 11.89 -17.22
CA ASN A 266 -22.94 12.15 -17.41
C ASN A 266 -23.26 13.58 -17.87
N SER A 267 -22.38 14.56 -17.59
CA SER A 267 -22.54 15.95 -18.03
C SER A 267 -22.01 16.21 -19.44
N GLN A 268 -21.23 15.31 -20.02
CA GLN A 268 -20.63 15.48 -21.34
C GLN A 268 -21.45 14.83 -22.47
N PHE A 269 -22.48 14.05 -22.12
CA PHE A 269 -23.41 13.52 -23.12
C PHE A 269 -24.10 14.60 -23.98
N SER A 270 -24.18 15.83 -23.47
CA SER A 270 -24.81 16.97 -24.17
C SER A 270 -23.85 17.89 -24.93
N ILE A 271 -22.50 17.72 -24.72
CA ILE A 271 -21.50 18.68 -25.25
C ILE A 271 -20.56 18.03 -26.28
N LEU A 272 -20.44 16.70 -26.29
CA LEU A 272 -19.65 16.02 -27.30
C LEU A 272 -20.41 16.03 -28.62
N ASN A 273 -19.94 16.95 -29.50
CA ASN A 273 -20.33 17.01 -30.90
C ASN A 273 -20.66 15.64 -31.44
N SER A 274 -21.70 15.59 -32.27
CA SER A 274 -22.30 14.48 -33.02
C SER A 274 -21.41 13.33 -33.53
N GLN A 275 -20.09 13.34 -33.26
CA GLN A 275 -19.11 12.36 -33.75
C GLN A 275 -18.79 11.27 -32.75
N ILE A 276 -18.69 11.56 -31.43
CA ILE A 276 -18.38 10.53 -30.40
C ILE A 276 -19.68 10.09 -29.73
N SER A 277 -20.22 8.97 -30.14
CA SER A 277 -21.47 8.43 -29.63
C SER A 277 -21.35 6.98 -29.23
N ILE A 278 -21.87 6.64 -28.05
CA ILE A 278 -22.05 5.22 -27.64
C ILE A 278 -22.94 4.47 -28.62
N LEU A 279 -23.85 5.15 -29.31
CA LEU A 279 -24.82 4.53 -30.25
C LEU A 279 -24.14 3.75 -31.38
N ASN A 280 -22.91 4.12 -31.75
CA ASN A 280 -22.16 3.45 -32.82
C ASN A 280 -20.98 2.62 -32.24
N SER A 281 -20.99 2.31 -30.93
CA SER A 281 -19.93 1.55 -30.27
C SER A 281 -20.41 0.16 -29.89
N GLN A 282 -19.46 -0.79 -29.85
CA GLN A 282 -19.68 -2.16 -29.39
C GLN A 282 -19.56 -2.22 -27.87
N LEU A 283 -20.55 -2.77 -27.19
CA LEU A 283 -20.45 -3.10 -25.79
C LEU A 283 -19.47 -4.26 -25.59
N LEU A 284 -18.38 -4.06 -24.85
CA LEU A 284 -17.41 -5.09 -24.53
C LEU A 284 -17.77 -5.84 -23.25
N ALA A 285 -18.09 -5.10 -22.20
CA ALA A 285 -18.54 -5.64 -20.92
C ALA A 285 -19.38 -4.61 -20.16
N LYS A 286 -20.32 -5.10 -19.34
CA LYS A 286 -21.25 -4.27 -18.55
C LYS A 286 -21.12 -4.58 -17.06
N GLN A 287 -21.20 -3.53 -16.23
CA GLN A 287 -21.24 -3.64 -14.77
C GLN A 287 -20.03 -4.40 -14.18
N VAL A 288 -18.86 -4.21 -14.78
CA VAL A 288 -17.61 -4.79 -14.27
C VAL A 288 -17.32 -4.21 -12.89
N LYS A 289 -17.41 -5.08 -11.88
CA LYS A 289 -17.26 -4.66 -10.48
C LYS A 289 -15.81 -4.58 -10.07
N HIS A 290 -15.42 -3.43 -9.53
CA HIS A 290 -14.10 -3.22 -8.92
C HIS A 290 -14.25 -2.64 -7.50
N VAL A 291 -13.72 -3.34 -6.51
CA VAL A 291 -13.87 -2.99 -5.09
C VAL A 291 -12.63 -2.28 -4.57
N LEU A 292 -12.83 -1.08 -4.03
CA LEU A 292 -11.83 -0.31 -3.30
C LEU A 292 -12.26 -0.18 -1.83
N THR A 293 -11.36 0.23 -0.95
CA THR A 293 -11.62 0.34 0.50
C THR A 293 -12.84 1.21 0.83
N HIS A 294 -13.08 2.27 0.09
CA HIS A 294 -14.15 3.25 0.35
C HIS A 294 -15.14 3.40 -0.82
N ARG A 295 -14.98 2.60 -1.89
CA ARG A 295 -15.82 2.67 -3.08
C ARG A 295 -16.00 1.31 -3.71
N ILE A 296 -17.19 1.08 -4.27
CA ILE A 296 -17.43 0.01 -5.24
C ILE A 296 -17.65 0.72 -6.57
N ILE A 297 -16.88 0.32 -7.57
CA ILE A 297 -16.98 0.88 -8.92
C ILE A 297 -17.63 -0.17 -9.80
N TYR A 298 -18.65 0.26 -10.54
CA TYR A 298 -19.25 -0.52 -11.61
C TYR A 298 -18.90 0.16 -12.93
N ALA A 299 -18.21 -0.55 -13.82
CA ALA A 299 -17.72 -0.01 -15.07
C ALA A 299 -18.39 -0.68 -16.26
N ASP A 300 -18.82 0.13 -17.22
CA ASP A 300 -19.23 -0.31 -18.54
C ASP A 300 -18.11 0.00 -19.53
N PHE A 301 -17.75 -0.97 -20.37
CA PHE A 301 -16.69 -0.86 -21.36
C PHE A 301 -17.24 -0.96 -22.77
N TYR A 302 -16.90 0.03 -23.58
CA TYR A 302 -17.28 0.11 -24.98
C TYR A 302 -16.06 0.22 -25.88
N LEU A 303 -16.14 -0.34 -27.10
CA LEU A 303 -15.20 -0.14 -28.20
C LEU A 303 -15.86 0.66 -29.29
N TRP A 304 -15.19 1.69 -29.77
CA TRP A 304 -15.58 2.47 -30.91
C TRP A 304 -14.45 2.54 -31.95
N GLU A 305 -14.76 2.13 -33.17
CA GLU A 305 -13.86 2.14 -34.33
C GLU A 305 -14.45 3.12 -35.38
N PRO A 306 -14.11 4.42 -35.28
CA PRO A 306 -14.59 5.42 -36.20
C PRO A 306 -14.01 5.26 -37.59
N GLN A 307 -14.75 5.68 -38.63
CA GLN A 307 -14.28 5.70 -40.01
C GLN A 307 -13.27 6.84 -40.27
N GLU A 308 -13.40 7.95 -39.55
CA GLU A 308 -12.52 9.10 -39.61
C GLU A 308 -11.92 9.39 -38.20
N ARG A 309 -10.72 9.97 -38.16
CA ARG A 309 -10.07 10.33 -36.92
C ARG A 309 -10.84 11.43 -36.19
N PRO A 310 -11.46 11.14 -35.03
CA PRO A 310 -12.26 12.14 -34.33
C PRO A 310 -11.38 13.20 -33.66
N GLN A 311 -11.95 14.42 -33.54
CA GLN A 311 -11.34 15.44 -32.69
C GLN A 311 -11.48 15.08 -31.22
N LEU A 312 -10.40 15.20 -30.47
CA LEU A 312 -10.39 14.88 -29.05
C LEU A 312 -10.61 16.14 -28.20
N PRO A 313 -11.30 16.01 -27.07
CA PRO A 313 -11.34 17.06 -26.08
C PRO A 313 -9.95 17.32 -25.48
N GLU A 314 -9.79 18.50 -24.87
CA GLU A 314 -8.55 18.88 -24.18
C GLU A 314 -8.13 17.84 -23.14
N GLY A 315 -6.84 17.55 -23.08
CA GLY A 315 -6.23 16.58 -22.16
C GLY A 315 -6.19 15.14 -22.66
N TYR A 316 -6.88 14.82 -23.77
CA TYR A 316 -6.77 13.53 -24.45
C TYR A 316 -5.77 13.61 -25.61
N PHE A 317 -5.05 12.48 -25.83
CA PHE A 317 -4.06 12.39 -26.91
C PHE A 317 -4.05 10.97 -27.49
N TRP A 318 -3.58 10.88 -28.74
CA TRP A 318 -3.42 9.63 -29.47
C TRP A 318 -2.10 8.99 -29.16
N ILE A 319 -2.09 7.65 -29.00
CA ILE A 319 -0.90 6.80 -28.88
C ILE A 319 -1.08 5.59 -29.80
N ARG A 320 0.02 4.94 -30.18
CA ARG A 320 -0.08 3.62 -30.80
C ARG A 320 -0.58 2.59 -29.77
N GLU A 321 -1.41 1.64 -30.20
CA GLU A 321 -1.89 0.58 -29.29
C GLU A 321 -0.75 -0.25 -28.71
N GLU A 322 0.32 -0.51 -29.50
CA GLU A 322 1.52 -1.20 -29.04
C GLU A 322 2.27 -0.47 -27.90
N ASP A 323 2.15 0.85 -27.82
CA ASP A 323 2.79 1.68 -26.81
C ASP A 323 2.00 1.79 -25.50
N ILE A 324 0.78 1.26 -25.42
CA ILE A 324 -0.09 1.39 -24.23
C ILE A 324 0.59 0.84 -22.95
N GLY A 325 1.43 -0.17 -23.08
CA GLY A 325 2.24 -0.72 -22.00
C GLY A 325 3.28 0.24 -21.41
N ASN A 326 3.54 1.38 -22.08
CA ASN A 326 4.43 2.43 -21.56
C ASN A 326 3.72 3.38 -20.57
N TYR A 327 2.41 3.27 -20.43
CA TYR A 327 1.58 4.13 -19.60
C TYR A 327 1.08 3.38 -18.37
N GLY A 328 1.25 3.95 -17.18
CA GLY A 328 0.71 3.37 -15.94
C GLY A 328 -0.80 3.52 -15.89
N VAL A 329 -1.52 2.41 -15.83
CA VAL A 329 -3.00 2.38 -15.82
C VAL A 329 -3.54 1.77 -14.53
N SER A 330 -4.84 2.00 -14.25
CA SER A 330 -5.49 1.37 -13.10
C SER A 330 -5.84 -0.09 -13.38
N ARG A 331 -6.04 -0.89 -12.34
CA ARG A 331 -6.51 -2.28 -12.48
C ARG A 331 -7.80 -2.40 -13.30
N LEU A 332 -8.68 -1.41 -13.20
CA LEU A 332 -9.93 -1.39 -13.97
C LEU A 332 -9.66 -1.23 -15.48
N VAL A 333 -8.67 -0.42 -15.84
CA VAL A 333 -8.24 -0.27 -17.24
C VAL A 333 -7.49 -1.52 -17.72
N GLU A 334 -6.68 -2.17 -16.87
CA GLU A 334 -6.08 -3.48 -17.22
C GLU A 334 -7.14 -4.52 -17.56
N MET A 335 -8.25 -4.56 -16.81
CA MET A 335 -9.38 -5.46 -17.11
C MET A 335 -9.98 -5.17 -18.49
N LEU A 336 -10.16 -3.89 -18.85
CA LEU A 336 -10.62 -3.50 -20.18
C LEU A 336 -9.64 -3.98 -21.27
N LEU A 337 -8.34 -3.75 -21.09
CA LEU A 337 -7.32 -4.18 -22.06
C LEU A 337 -7.26 -5.72 -22.20
N SER A 338 -7.45 -6.46 -21.11
CA SER A 338 -7.54 -7.92 -21.17
C SER A 338 -8.73 -8.39 -22.02
N ILE A 339 -9.90 -7.76 -21.85
CA ILE A 339 -11.11 -8.08 -22.65
C ILE A 339 -10.92 -7.76 -24.15
N LEU A 340 -10.16 -6.69 -24.46
CA LEU A 340 -9.85 -6.33 -25.84
C LEU A 340 -8.90 -7.34 -26.51
N ASN A 341 -7.98 -7.93 -25.75
CA ASN A 341 -7.00 -8.91 -26.27
C ASN A 341 -7.60 -10.32 -26.45
N GLU A 342 -8.73 -10.63 -25.80
CA GLU A 342 -9.44 -11.91 -25.91
C GLU A 342 -10.40 -11.96 -27.10
N LYS A 343 -10.66 -10.81 -27.76
CA LYS A 343 -11.56 -10.65 -28.93
C LYS A 343 -10.77 -10.41 -30.20
#